data_30165deaa7a80076ab445eb4e77434bd
#
_entry.id   30165deaa7a80076ab445eb4e77434bd
#
_cell.length_a   1.000
_cell.length_b   1.000
_cell.length_c   1.000
_cell.angle_alpha   90.00
_cell.angle_beta   90.00
_cell.angle_gamma   90.00
#
_symmetry.space_group_name_H-M   'P 1'
#
loop_
_entity.id
_entity.type
_entity.pdbx_description
1 polymer ?
#
loop_
_entity_poly.entity_id
_entity_poly.type
_entity_poly.pdbx_seq_one_letter_code
_entity_poly.pdbx_strand_id
1 'polypeptide(L)'
;YFPMLAHALIWNRAGAKAFLAASEPIFCPADNMLRQVLTRSDMGLATAQSLVTAGRFDSDISARSGGNRGKFRRSPLYGLRKQRRLLHEKAMAFAHKLGHR
;
A
#
# COMPACT_ATOMS: atom_id res chain seq x y z
N TYR A 1 -6.67 -8.00 -1.31
CA TYR A 1 -5.34 -7.41 -1.53
C TYR A 1 -5.50 -6.00 -2.10
N PHE A 2 -5.19 -4.99 -1.31
CA PHE A 2 -5.36 -3.60 -1.69
C PHE A 2 -4.20 -3.09 -2.57
N PRO A 3 -4.45 -2.30 -3.63
CA PRO A 3 -3.39 -1.74 -4.48
C PRO A 3 -2.42 -0.86 -3.70
N MET A 4 -1.15 -0.86 -4.09
CA MET A 4 -0.12 -0.09 -3.41
C MET A 4 -0.11 1.40 -3.79
N LEU A 5 -0.61 1.75 -4.99
CA LEU A 5 -0.58 3.13 -5.47
C LEU A 5 -1.85 3.87 -5.07
N ALA A 6 -1.68 4.95 -4.34
CA ALA A 6 -2.75 5.79 -3.82
C ALA A 6 -2.94 7.04 -4.68
N HIS A 7 -3.37 6.89 -5.95
CA HIS A 7 -3.56 8.02 -6.85
C HIS A 7 -4.81 8.84 -6.52
N ALA A 8 -5.87 8.17 -6.09
CA ALA A 8 -7.09 8.83 -5.62
C ALA A 8 -7.74 7.98 -4.55
N LEU A 9 -8.13 8.59 -3.45
CA LEU A 9 -8.74 7.93 -2.31
C LEU A 9 -9.94 8.75 -1.83
N ILE A 10 -11.04 8.05 -1.56
CA ILE A 10 -12.21 8.62 -0.90
C ILE A 10 -12.35 7.93 0.45
N TRP A 11 -12.45 8.71 1.50
CA TRP A 11 -12.59 8.23 2.86
C TRP A 11 -13.96 8.51 3.42
N ASN A 12 -14.59 7.51 4.01
CA ASN A 12 -15.65 7.78 4.97
C ASN A 12 -15.04 8.07 6.35
N ARG A 13 -15.82 8.68 7.23
CA ARG A 13 -15.36 9.09 8.56
C ARG A 13 -14.83 7.93 9.41
N ALA A 14 -15.48 6.77 9.34
CA ALA A 14 -15.08 5.60 10.10
C ALA A 14 -13.75 5.03 9.60
N GLY A 15 -13.59 4.89 8.28
CA GLY A 15 -12.35 4.43 7.65
C GLY A 15 -11.18 5.36 7.93
N ALA A 16 -11.38 6.68 7.85
CA ALA A 16 -10.34 7.65 8.17
C ALA A 16 -9.88 7.54 9.63
N LYS A 17 -10.80 7.41 10.58
CA LYS A 17 -10.46 7.21 12.01
C LYS A 17 -9.70 5.91 12.25
N ALA A 18 -10.16 4.82 11.66
CA ALA A 18 -9.51 3.52 11.78
C ALA A 18 -8.09 3.54 11.18
N PHE A 19 -7.92 4.20 10.03
CA PHE A 19 -6.61 4.33 9.40
C PHE A 19 -5.66 5.17 10.27
N LEU A 20 -6.10 6.30 10.79
CA LEU A 20 -5.28 7.15 11.68
C LEU A 20 -4.84 6.38 12.93
N ALA A 21 -5.75 5.67 13.57
CA ALA A 21 -5.43 4.85 14.75
C ALA A 21 -4.40 3.74 14.44
N ALA A 22 -4.49 3.14 13.27
CA ALA A 22 -3.53 2.11 12.83
C ALA A 22 -2.19 2.67 12.34
N SER A 23 -2.12 4.00 12.11
CA SER A 23 -0.93 4.69 11.57
C SER A 23 0.00 5.22 12.64
N GLU A 24 -0.32 5.09 13.89
CA GLU A 24 0.51 5.52 15.01
C GLU A 24 1.16 4.32 15.72
N PRO A 25 2.49 4.29 15.79
CA PRO A 25 3.48 5.22 15.18
C PRO A 25 3.62 5.01 13.67
N ILE A 26 4.03 6.06 12.95
CA ILE A 26 4.35 5.97 11.52
C ILE A 26 5.58 5.09 11.33
N PHE A 27 5.44 3.98 10.62
CA PHE A 27 6.50 2.96 10.47
C PHE A 27 6.92 2.73 9.01
N CYS A 28 6.20 3.26 8.04
CA CYS A 28 6.52 3.10 6.62
C CYS A 28 5.87 4.22 5.78
N PRO A 29 6.24 4.38 4.49
CA PRO A 29 5.58 5.32 3.58
C PRO A 29 4.07 5.11 3.51
N ALA A 30 3.31 6.21 3.30
CA ALA A 30 1.85 6.22 3.39
C ALA A 30 1.16 5.21 2.45
N ASP A 31 1.65 5.03 1.23
CA ASP A 31 1.15 4.07 0.26
C ASP A 31 1.29 2.61 0.75
N ASN A 32 2.42 2.29 1.35
CA ASN A 32 2.66 0.98 1.96
C ASN A 32 1.80 0.76 3.20
N MET A 33 1.59 1.80 3.99
CA MET A 33 0.75 1.76 5.18
C MET A 33 -0.71 1.53 4.80
N LEU A 34 -1.23 2.28 3.83
CA LEU A 34 -2.56 2.09 3.25
C LEU A 34 -2.78 0.64 2.84
N ARG A 35 -1.87 0.09 2.04
CA ARG A 35 -1.95 -1.29 1.60
C ARG A 35 -2.00 -2.27 2.77
N GLN A 36 -1.15 -2.11 3.78
CA GLN A 36 -1.10 -3.02 4.92
C GLN A 36 -2.37 -2.95 5.76
N VAL A 37 -2.82 -1.75 6.09
CA VAL A 37 -4.01 -1.53 6.92
C VAL A 37 -5.26 -2.03 6.20
N LEU A 38 -5.46 -1.60 4.95
CA LEU A 38 -6.67 -1.95 4.20
C LEU A 38 -6.73 -3.43 3.80
N THR A 39 -5.58 -4.07 3.53
CA THR A 39 -5.55 -5.52 3.29
C THR A 39 -5.89 -6.31 4.56
N ARG A 40 -5.47 -5.86 5.72
CA ARG A 40 -5.73 -6.56 6.99
C ARG A 40 -7.17 -6.38 7.48
N SER A 41 -7.70 -5.17 7.33
CA SER A 41 -9.05 -4.84 7.83
C SER A 41 -10.17 -5.24 6.88
N ASP A 42 -9.85 -5.53 5.63
CA ASP A 42 -10.82 -5.74 4.53
C ASP A 42 -11.81 -4.57 4.34
N MET A 43 -11.41 -3.37 4.75
CA MET A 43 -12.26 -2.16 4.71
C MET A 43 -12.07 -1.34 3.43
N GLY A 44 -11.17 -1.78 2.55
CA GLY A 44 -10.82 -1.07 1.32
C GLY A 44 -11.54 -1.63 0.10
N LEU A 45 -12.19 -0.76 -0.65
CA LEU A 45 -12.76 -1.07 -1.95
C LEU A 45 -11.94 -0.42 -3.06
N ALA A 46 -11.79 -1.08 -4.18
CA ALA A 46 -11.16 -0.53 -5.37
C ALA A 46 -12.09 -0.69 -6.57
N THR A 47 -12.10 0.32 -7.46
CA THR A 47 -12.84 0.22 -8.70
C THR A 47 -12.17 -0.75 -9.67
N ALA A 48 -12.95 -1.56 -10.38
CA ALA A 48 -12.43 -2.50 -11.37
C ALA A 48 -11.80 -1.76 -12.58
N GLN A 49 -12.32 -0.58 -12.89
CA GLN A 49 -11.79 0.28 -13.94
C GLN A 49 -11.11 1.49 -13.31
N SER A 50 -10.00 1.93 -13.92
CA SER A 50 -9.31 3.14 -13.49
C SER A 50 -10.15 4.38 -13.82
N LEU A 51 -10.65 5.05 -12.78
CA LEU A 51 -11.39 6.31 -12.92
C LEU A 51 -10.49 7.53 -12.96
N VAL A 52 -9.23 7.38 -12.51
CA VAL A 52 -8.24 8.45 -12.43
C VAL A 52 -6.96 7.97 -13.07
N THR A 53 -6.44 8.74 -14.00
CA THR A 53 -5.16 8.48 -14.66
C THR A 53 -4.10 9.38 -14.04
N ALA A 54 -3.00 8.80 -13.57
CA ALA A 54 -1.85 9.59 -13.14
C ALA A 54 -1.21 10.26 -14.36
N GLY A 55 -1.10 11.58 -14.33
CA GLY A 55 -0.35 12.34 -15.34
C GLY A 55 1.12 11.94 -15.36
N ARG A 56 1.76 12.03 -16.51
CA ARG A 56 3.21 11.86 -16.66
C ARG A 56 3.90 13.18 -16.28
N PHE A 57 3.92 13.48 -14.99
CA PHE A 57 4.68 14.62 -14.48
C PHE A 57 6.04 14.12 -13.98
N ASP A 58 7.08 14.93 -14.19
CA ASP A 58 8.37 14.66 -13.59
C ASP A 58 8.25 14.67 -12.07
N SER A 59 8.81 13.65 -11.44
CA SER A 59 8.73 13.52 -9.99
C SER A 59 9.68 14.50 -9.31
N ASP A 60 9.14 15.44 -8.53
CA ASP A 60 9.92 16.37 -7.72
C ASP A 60 10.90 15.65 -6.78
N ILE A 61 10.52 14.47 -6.30
CA ILE A 61 11.39 13.63 -5.46
C ILE A 61 12.60 13.14 -6.27
N SER A 62 12.40 12.80 -7.53
CA SER A 62 13.49 12.37 -8.41
C SER A 62 14.42 13.53 -8.76
N ALA A 63 13.87 14.72 -8.99
CA ALA A 63 14.65 15.94 -9.25
C ALA A 63 15.50 16.32 -8.02
N ARG A 64 14.93 16.28 -6.81
CA ARG A 64 15.64 16.61 -5.57
C ARG A 64 16.71 15.58 -5.18
N SER A 65 16.55 14.32 -5.55
CA SER A 65 17.53 13.27 -5.26
C SER A 65 18.64 13.13 -6.31
N GLY A 66 18.76 14.09 -7.22
CA GLY A 66 19.82 14.11 -8.26
C GLY A 66 19.76 12.91 -9.21
N GLY A 67 18.59 12.29 -9.38
CA GLY A 67 18.42 11.10 -10.21
C GLY A 67 19.09 9.84 -9.65
N ASN A 68 19.94 9.99 -8.67
CA ASN A 68 20.63 8.91 -8.02
C ASN A 68 19.80 8.47 -6.79
N ARG A 69 18.75 7.72 -7.02
CA ARG A 69 18.20 6.86 -5.94
C ARG A 69 19.35 5.96 -5.56
N GLY A 70 20.12 6.39 -4.54
CA GLY A 70 21.25 5.63 -4.04
C GLY A 70 20.81 4.19 -4.02
N LYS A 71 21.54 3.31 -4.68
CA LYS A 71 21.23 1.88 -4.71
C LYS A 71 21.33 1.43 -3.26
N PHE A 72 20.24 1.59 -2.51
CA PHE A 72 20.14 1.05 -1.16
C PHE A 72 20.54 -0.41 -1.29
N ARG A 73 21.69 -0.74 -0.73
CA ARG A 73 22.21 -2.09 -0.76
C ARG A 73 21.18 -2.97 -0.07
N ARG A 74 20.33 -3.59 -0.89
CA ARG A 74 19.25 -4.42 -0.39
C ARG A 74 19.89 -5.58 0.37
N SER A 75 19.39 -5.84 1.58
CA SER A 75 19.78 -7.03 2.33
C SER A 75 19.68 -8.27 1.43
N PRO A 76 20.64 -9.20 1.49
CA PRO A 76 20.58 -10.46 0.70
C PRO A 76 19.28 -11.22 0.97
N LEU A 77 18.69 -11.08 2.15
CA LEU A 77 17.41 -11.70 2.51
C LEU A 77 16.18 -10.90 2.07
N TYR A 78 16.36 -9.78 1.36
CA TYR A 78 15.24 -8.94 0.92
C TYR A 78 14.21 -9.70 0.08
N GLY A 79 14.68 -10.52 -0.85
CA GLY A 79 13.82 -11.36 -1.70
C GLY A 79 12.92 -12.29 -0.89
N LEU A 80 13.50 -12.98 0.06
CA LEU A 80 12.79 -13.93 0.93
C LEU A 80 11.75 -13.22 1.82
N ARG A 81 12.15 -12.09 2.44
CA ARG A 81 11.24 -11.27 3.26
C ARG A 81 10.07 -10.71 2.43
N LYS A 82 10.34 -10.29 1.19
CA LYS A 82 9.32 -9.83 0.26
C LYS A 82 8.33 -10.95 -0.08
N GLN A 83 8.82 -12.14 -0.41
CA GLN A 83 7.95 -13.28 -0.73
C GLN A 83 7.10 -13.70 0.46
N ARG A 84 7.69 -13.81 1.65
CA ARG A 84 6.94 -14.12 2.89
C ARG A 84 5.81 -13.12 3.13
N ARG A 85 6.07 -11.81 2.97
CA ARG A 85 5.06 -10.78 3.11
C ARG A 85 3.94 -10.94 2.08
N LEU A 86 4.28 -11.13 0.80
CA LEU A 86 3.30 -11.30 -0.27
C LEU A 86 2.42 -12.54 -0.06
N LEU A 87 3.00 -13.65 0.39
CA LEU A 87 2.25 -14.86 0.72
C LEU A 87 1.27 -14.62 1.88
N HIS A 88 1.73 -13.94 2.93
CA HIS A 88 0.88 -13.59 4.06
C HIS A 88 -0.30 -12.70 3.65
N GLU A 89 -0.04 -11.65 2.86
CA GLU A 89 -1.10 -10.76 2.36
C GLU A 89 -2.11 -11.49 1.46
N LYS A 90 -1.63 -12.41 0.61
CA LYS A 90 -2.51 -13.24 -0.23
C LYS A 90 -3.36 -14.20 0.60
N ALA A 91 -2.77 -14.82 1.61
CA ALA A 91 -3.49 -15.73 2.51
C ALA A 91 -4.60 -14.97 3.28
N MET A 92 -4.30 -13.77 3.77
CA MET A 92 -5.31 -12.94 4.44
C MET A 92 -6.43 -12.53 3.48
N ALA A 93 -6.10 -12.04 2.28
CA ALA A 93 -7.11 -11.67 1.28
C ALA A 93 -7.99 -12.87 0.88
N PHE A 94 -7.41 -14.06 0.84
CA PHE A 94 -8.16 -15.29 0.56
C PHE A 94 -9.09 -15.66 1.73
N ALA A 95 -8.62 -15.54 2.97
CA ALA A 95 -9.42 -15.79 4.16
C ALA A 95 -10.63 -14.85 4.24
N HIS A 96 -10.45 -13.55 3.97
CA HIS A 96 -11.55 -12.59 3.89
C HIS A 96 -12.57 -12.97 2.83
N LYS A 97 -12.10 -13.38 1.64
CA LYS A 97 -13.00 -13.81 0.55
C LYS A 97 -13.83 -15.05 0.91
N LEU A 98 -13.31 -15.95 1.72
CA LEU A 98 -14.07 -17.11 2.22
C LEU A 98 -15.06 -16.74 3.30
N GLY A 99 -14.71 -15.79 4.17
CA GLY A 99 -15.59 -15.33 5.26
C GLY A 99 -16.78 -14.51 4.78
N HIS A 100 -16.74 -13.98 3.55
CA HIS A 100 -17.85 -13.22 2.94
C HIS A 100 -18.76 -14.08 2.03
N ARG A 101 -18.58 -15.39 1.97
CA ARG A 101 -19.46 -16.33 1.29
C ARG A 101 -20.42 -16.99 2.25
#